data_353df8e0e0417c244b162e562e0e0b8e
#
_entry.id   353df8e0e0417c244b162e562e0e0b8e
#
_cell.length_a   1.000
_cell.length_b   1.000
_cell.length_c   1.000
_cell.angle_alpha   90.00
_cell.angle_beta   90.00
_cell.angle_gamma   90.00
#
_symmetry.space_group_name_H-M   'P 1'
#
loop_
_entity.id
_entity.type
_entity.pdbx_description
1 polymer ?
#
loop_
_entity_poly.entity_id
_entity_poly.type
_entity_poly.pdbx_seq_one_letter_code
_entity_poly.pdbx_strand_id
1 'polypeptide(L)'
;MKKVDYIVVGFGIAGVCLAERLQARGKSFRLIDNALEGATAASGGVLNPTVLKRFTAAWNAASFFKTAIPFYKSLGERIGVPILKDVAIHRILHSVEEQNNWMVASDKKELESFLSSEILTNKNTSVAAPLGLGNVKGGVLMHPEKLINAFRNFLKASNILISENFEHDLLKISGNHVEYKDVSAKHIIFCEGASIVDNPFFPLSVSPNRDKVFVGNKGEYVIFKAPKLKLNSILKGPMMIIPLGNDLYKVGASYGRDDFSKGTTKDAREEIVSKLKRMISCDFEVVNQVSGIRPTVKDRKPLLGKPFENKPIYFMNGLGTRGLSMAPLLSEWLLDSIAAGKPLPAEVNINRFLK
;
A
#
# COMPACT_ATOMS: atom_id res chain seq x y z
N MET A 1 -18.71 -1.78 30.11
CA MET A 1 -18.33 -1.35 28.75
C MET A 1 -17.07 -0.53 28.84
N LYS A 2 -16.02 -0.89 28.11
CA LYS A 2 -14.73 -0.15 28.07
C LYS A 2 -14.87 1.06 27.19
N LYS A 3 -14.63 2.26 27.72
CA LYS A 3 -14.71 3.51 26.96
C LYS A 3 -13.36 3.85 26.33
N VAL A 4 -13.36 4.16 25.03
CA VAL A 4 -12.17 4.60 24.27
C VAL A 4 -12.53 5.77 23.36
N ASP A 5 -11.52 6.43 22.79
CA ASP A 5 -11.75 7.50 21.81
C ASP A 5 -12.09 6.91 20.43
N TYR A 6 -11.42 5.80 20.03
CA TYR A 6 -11.58 5.23 18.70
C TYR A 6 -11.72 3.69 18.70
N ILE A 7 -12.53 3.19 17.78
CA ILE A 7 -12.42 1.84 17.26
C ILE A 7 -11.84 1.93 15.85
N VAL A 8 -10.82 1.13 15.55
CA VAL A 8 -10.23 0.99 14.21
C VAL A 8 -10.49 -0.42 13.73
N VAL A 9 -11.05 -0.58 12.53
CA VAL A 9 -11.37 -1.89 11.94
C VAL A 9 -10.46 -2.15 10.74
N GLY A 10 -9.68 -3.23 10.81
CA GLY A 10 -8.69 -3.64 9.81
C GLY A 10 -7.26 -3.23 10.14
N PHE A 11 -6.32 -4.17 9.95
CA PHE A 11 -4.89 -4.02 10.25
C PHE A 11 -4.01 -4.15 9.00
N GLY A 12 -4.47 -3.61 7.86
CA GLY A 12 -3.62 -3.29 6.73
C GLY A 12 -2.81 -2.01 7.00
N ILE A 13 -2.12 -1.49 5.98
CA ILE A 13 -1.25 -0.30 6.16
C ILE A 13 -2.00 0.93 6.65
N ALA A 14 -3.28 1.08 6.31
CA ALA A 14 -4.12 2.16 6.82
C ALA A 14 -4.32 2.06 8.33
N GLY A 15 -4.71 0.88 8.82
CA GLY A 15 -4.89 0.63 10.26
C GLY A 15 -3.58 0.73 11.04
N VAL A 16 -2.47 0.26 10.48
CA VAL A 16 -1.12 0.44 11.07
C VAL A 16 -0.81 1.91 11.28
N CYS A 17 -0.96 2.75 10.24
CA CYS A 17 -0.65 4.17 10.33
C CYS A 17 -1.58 4.93 11.29
N LEU A 18 -2.86 4.58 11.32
CA LEU A 18 -3.80 5.16 12.30
C LEU A 18 -3.46 4.75 13.73
N ALA A 19 -3.21 3.46 13.98
CA ALA A 19 -2.85 2.97 15.31
C ALA A 19 -1.60 3.66 15.85
N GLU A 20 -0.55 3.78 15.02
CA GLU A 20 0.67 4.50 15.36
C GLU A 20 0.41 5.95 15.73
N ARG A 21 -0.36 6.67 14.92
CA ARG A 21 -0.66 8.09 15.19
C ARG A 21 -1.58 8.29 16.38
N LEU A 22 -2.54 7.40 16.62
CA LEU A 22 -3.39 7.43 17.80
C LEU A 22 -2.56 7.26 19.07
N GLN A 23 -1.62 6.33 19.10
CA GLN A 23 -0.68 6.17 20.20
C GLN A 23 0.19 7.41 20.40
N ALA A 24 0.79 7.94 19.33
CA ALA A 24 1.61 9.15 19.39
C ALA A 24 0.84 10.39 19.89
N ARG A 25 -0.49 10.42 19.66
CA ARG A 25 -1.38 11.49 20.17
C ARG A 25 -1.98 11.20 21.53
N GLY A 26 -1.58 10.13 22.23
CA GLY A 26 -2.12 9.74 23.54
C GLY A 26 -3.61 9.40 23.52
N LYS A 27 -4.16 8.97 22.37
CA LYS A 27 -5.57 8.61 22.24
C LYS A 27 -5.81 7.14 22.61
N SER A 28 -6.88 6.90 23.35
CA SER A 28 -7.30 5.55 23.66
C SER A 28 -8.05 4.92 22.47
N PHE A 29 -7.72 3.67 22.12
CA PHE A 29 -8.40 2.99 21.01
C PHE A 29 -8.40 1.46 21.17
N ARG A 30 -9.28 0.81 20.41
CA ARG A 30 -9.27 -0.61 20.13
C ARG A 30 -9.10 -0.82 18.63
N LEU A 31 -8.30 -1.79 18.25
CA LEU A 31 -8.13 -2.20 16.87
C LEU A 31 -8.66 -3.61 16.74
N ILE A 32 -9.55 -3.83 15.77
CA ILE A 32 -10.19 -5.13 15.51
C ILE A 32 -9.74 -5.62 14.14
N ASP A 33 -9.20 -6.85 14.10
CA ASP A 33 -8.69 -7.46 12.86
C ASP A 33 -8.70 -8.98 12.95
N ASN A 34 -9.09 -9.62 11.87
CA ASN A 34 -9.19 -11.07 11.77
C ASN A 34 -7.90 -11.80 11.38
N ALA A 35 -6.80 -11.07 11.29
CA ALA A 35 -5.49 -11.57 10.89
C ALA A 35 -5.40 -12.18 9.47
N LEU A 36 -6.40 -12.00 8.62
CA LEU A 36 -6.32 -12.44 7.24
C LEU A 36 -5.28 -11.62 6.46
N GLU A 37 -4.55 -12.31 5.61
CA GLU A 37 -3.58 -11.65 4.74
C GLU A 37 -4.29 -10.76 3.72
N GLY A 38 -3.85 -9.49 3.64
CA GLY A 38 -4.39 -8.50 2.74
C GLY A 38 -3.35 -7.96 1.75
N ALA A 39 -3.75 -6.96 0.98
CA ALA A 39 -2.88 -6.34 -0.02
C ALA A 39 -1.54 -5.82 0.53
N THR A 40 -1.48 -5.43 1.80
CA THR A 40 -0.24 -4.95 2.43
C THR A 40 0.79 -6.07 2.55
N ALA A 41 0.43 -7.23 3.12
CA ALA A 41 1.31 -8.38 3.27
C ALA A 41 1.76 -8.93 1.90
N ALA A 42 0.83 -9.05 0.95
CA ALA A 42 1.13 -9.53 -0.40
C ALA A 42 2.00 -8.56 -1.22
N SER A 43 2.10 -7.28 -0.84
CA SER A 43 2.77 -6.25 -1.64
C SER A 43 4.27 -6.52 -1.83
N GLY A 44 4.85 -5.85 -2.83
CA GLY A 44 6.30 -5.86 -3.04
C GLY A 44 7.09 -4.96 -2.09
N GLY A 45 6.42 -4.18 -1.24
CA GLY A 45 7.08 -3.30 -0.28
C GLY A 45 7.80 -2.09 -0.87
N VAL A 46 7.68 -1.83 -2.16
CA VAL A 46 8.46 -0.79 -2.84
C VAL A 46 7.81 0.59 -2.69
N LEU A 47 8.52 1.52 -2.08
CA LEU A 47 8.20 2.94 -2.10
C LEU A 47 8.94 3.58 -3.27
N ASN A 48 8.20 3.97 -4.30
CA ASN A 48 8.72 4.58 -5.51
C ASN A 48 7.99 5.90 -5.78
N PRO A 49 8.70 7.05 -5.83
CA PRO A 49 8.07 8.35 -6.06
C PRO A 49 7.55 8.56 -7.48
N THR A 50 7.86 7.64 -8.41
CA THR A 50 7.61 7.82 -9.84
C THR A 50 6.62 6.80 -10.41
N VAL A 51 6.01 7.12 -11.56
CA VAL A 51 5.24 6.21 -12.39
C VAL A 51 6.12 5.79 -13.58
N LEU A 52 6.98 4.79 -13.37
CA LEU A 52 8.02 4.38 -14.33
C LEU A 52 7.50 3.93 -15.72
N LYS A 53 6.23 3.59 -15.85
CA LYS A 53 5.62 3.29 -17.17
C LYS A 53 5.39 4.54 -18.01
N ARG A 54 5.24 5.70 -17.36
CA ARG A 54 4.87 6.98 -18.02
C ARG A 54 5.95 8.04 -17.90
N PHE A 55 7.01 7.76 -17.16
CA PHE A 55 8.04 8.72 -16.79
C PHE A 55 7.44 10.01 -16.20
N THR A 56 6.58 9.84 -15.20
CA THR A 56 5.93 10.95 -14.49
C THR A 56 6.10 10.78 -12.98
N ALA A 57 5.99 11.88 -12.25
CA ALA A 57 5.88 11.81 -10.79
C ALA A 57 4.56 11.11 -10.38
N ALA A 58 4.58 10.44 -9.25
CA ALA A 58 3.35 9.98 -8.63
C ALA A 58 2.61 11.20 -8.03
N TRP A 59 1.28 11.08 -7.96
CA TRP A 59 0.49 12.12 -7.34
C TRP A 59 0.99 12.44 -5.93
N ASN A 60 1.25 13.71 -5.66
CA ASN A 60 1.73 14.27 -4.39
C ASN A 60 2.94 13.53 -3.79
N ALA A 61 3.82 12.97 -4.64
CA ALA A 61 4.92 12.11 -4.24
C ALA A 61 5.84 12.77 -3.21
N ALA A 62 6.22 14.02 -3.42
CA ALA A 62 7.14 14.73 -2.54
C ALA A 62 6.61 14.82 -1.10
N SER A 63 5.34 15.22 -0.92
CA SER A 63 4.72 15.34 0.40
C SER A 63 4.55 13.96 1.07
N PHE A 64 4.14 12.95 0.31
CA PHE A 64 4.00 11.59 0.84
C PHE A 64 5.32 11.01 1.30
N PHE A 65 6.39 11.16 0.51
CA PHE A 65 7.72 10.63 0.87
C PHE A 65 8.33 11.39 2.04
N LYS A 66 8.19 12.71 2.08
CA LYS A 66 8.63 13.56 3.21
C LYS A 66 8.02 13.10 4.54
N THR A 67 6.78 12.59 4.51
CA THR A 67 6.09 12.10 5.71
C THR A 67 6.36 10.62 5.96
N ALA A 68 6.33 9.78 4.91
CA ALA A 68 6.36 8.32 5.07
C ALA A 68 7.70 7.81 5.58
N ILE A 69 8.82 8.34 5.06
CA ILE A 69 10.15 7.83 5.43
C ILE A 69 10.44 8.03 6.93
N PRO A 70 10.35 9.25 7.50
CA PRO A 70 10.57 9.43 8.94
C PRO A 70 9.54 8.70 9.80
N PHE A 71 8.28 8.63 9.36
CA PHE A 71 7.23 7.90 10.07
C PHE A 71 7.60 6.42 10.25
N TYR A 72 7.99 5.74 9.17
CA TYR A 72 8.33 4.31 9.26
C TYR A 72 9.68 4.07 9.94
N LYS A 73 10.63 4.97 9.87
CA LYS A 73 11.88 4.89 10.63
C LYS A 73 11.57 4.91 12.13
N SER A 74 10.81 5.91 12.59
CA SER A 74 10.40 6.03 13.99
C SER A 74 9.57 4.83 14.47
N LEU A 75 8.62 4.35 13.64
CA LEU A 75 7.85 3.15 13.96
C LEU A 75 8.75 1.93 14.10
N GLY A 76 9.70 1.72 13.17
CA GLY A 76 10.65 0.61 13.23
C GLY A 76 11.52 0.63 14.48
N GLU A 77 12.03 1.79 14.87
CA GLU A 77 12.78 2.00 16.11
C GLU A 77 11.94 1.61 17.34
N ARG A 78 10.68 2.08 17.39
CA ARG A 78 9.78 1.81 18.52
C ARG A 78 9.42 0.33 18.67
N ILE A 79 9.23 -0.39 17.57
CA ILE A 79 8.93 -1.84 17.62
C ILE A 79 10.18 -2.72 17.60
N GLY A 80 11.38 -2.11 17.60
CA GLY A 80 12.66 -2.82 17.62
C GLY A 80 12.96 -3.61 16.33
N VAL A 81 12.38 -3.23 15.17
CA VAL A 81 12.55 -3.98 13.92
C VAL A 81 12.87 -3.02 12.78
N PRO A 82 14.00 -3.19 12.07
CA PRO A 82 14.31 -2.41 10.88
C PRO A 82 13.35 -2.81 9.75
N ILE A 83 12.41 -1.91 9.43
CA ILE A 83 11.36 -2.14 8.43
C ILE A 83 11.64 -1.50 7.07
N LEU A 84 12.59 -0.56 7.01
CA LEU A 84 13.01 0.10 5.77
C LEU A 84 14.44 -0.27 5.42
N LYS A 85 14.69 -0.36 4.11
CA LYS A 85 16.02 -0.50 3.52
C LYS A 85 16.11 0.42 2.30
N ASP A 86 17.13 1.28 2.26
CA ASP A 86 17.43 2.04 1.06
C ASP A 86 17.86 1.11 -0.06
N VAL A 87 17.29 1.28 -1.23
CA VAL A 87 17.54 0.40 -2.38
C VAL A 87 17.41 1.20 -3.68
N ALA A 88 18.37 1.01 -4.59
CA ALA A 88 18.26 1.59 -5.93
C ALA A 88 17.11 0.93 -6.72
N ILE A 89 16.38 1.73 -7.48
CA ILE A 89 15.36 1.22 -8.41
C ILE A 89 15.87 1.50 -9.82
N HIS A 90 16.11 0.46 -10.58
CA HIS A 90 16.57 0.55 -11.95
C HIS A 90 15.46 0.22 -12.94
N ARG A 91 15.23 1.10 -13.91
CA ARG A 91 14.29 0.88 -15.02
C ARG A 91 15.06 0.35 -16.22
N ILE A 92 14.73 -0.87 -16.69
CA ILE A 92 15.24 -1.38 -17.99
C ILE A 92 14.69 -0.49 -19.09
N LEU A 93 15.56 0.06 -19.90
CA LEU A 93 15.21 0.84 -21.09
C LEU A 93 15.16 -0.10 -22.30
N HIS A 94 14.05 -0.10 -23.05
CA HIS A 94 13.76 -1.09 -24.08
C HIS A 94 13.99 -0.56 -25.50
N SER A 95 14.14 0.76 -25.66
CA SER A 95 14.40 1.40 -26.96
C SER A 95 15.19 2.69 -26.77
N VAL A 96 15.78 3.20 -27.86
CA VAL A 96 16.42 4.53 -27.89
C VAL A 96 15.39 5.62 -27.60
N GLU A 97 14.14 5.43 -28.03
CA GLU A 97 13.05 6.34 -27.68
C GLU A 97 12.81 6.38 -26.17
N GLU A 98 12.80 5.23 -25.48
CA GLU A 98 12.70 5.20 -24.02
C GLU A 98 13.90 5.87 -23.34
N GLN A 99 15.12 5.77 -23.87
CA GLN A 99 16.28 6.50 -23.37
C GLN A 99 16.08 8.03 -23.50
N ASN A 100 15.66 8.50 -24.67
CA ASN A 100 15.38 9.92 -24.89
C ASN A 100 14.25 10.43 -23.96
N ASN A 101 13.16 9.66 -23.87
CA ASN A 101 12.04 9.99 -22.99
C ASN A 101 12.45 10.01 -21.51
N TRP A 102 13.38 9.15 -21.10
CA TRP A 102 13.95 9.14 -19.75
C TRP A 102 14.76 10.41 -19.49
N MET A 103 15.64 10.80 -20.40
CA MET A 103 16.46 12.02 -20.27
C MET A 103 15.55 13.25 -20.18
N VAL A 104 14.58 13.40 -21.10
CA VAL A 104 13.61 14.51 -21.06
C VAL A 104 12.81 14.51 -19.76
N ALA A 105 12.45 13.33 -19.24
CA ALA A 105 11.71 13.25 -17.98
C ALA A 105 12.57 13.64 -16.78
N SER A 106 13.88 13.30 -16.79
CA SER A 106 14.79 13.62 -15.68
C SER A 106 15.01 15.12 -15.49
N ASP A 107 14.81 15.92 -16.55
CA ASP A 107 14.94 17.39 -16.52
C ASP A 107 13.67 18.10 -16.03
N LYS A 108 12.56 17.37 -15.86
CA LYS A 108 11.32 17.96 -15.35
C LYS A 108 11.45 18.28 -13.86
N LYS A 109 11.03 19.48 -13.46
CA LYS A 109 11.10 19.99 -12.09
C LYS A 109 10.51 19.03 -11.05
N GLU A 110 9.43 18.34 -11.37
CA GLU A 110 8.79 17.37 -10.49
C GLU A 110 9.50 16.01 -10.43
N LEU A 111 10.51 15.76 -11.27
CA LEU A 111 11.22 14.49 -11.39
C LEU A 111 12.74 14.61 -11.18
N GLU A 112 13.34 15.78 -11.30
CA GLU A 112 14.79 16.01 -11.21
C GLU A 112 15.41 15.49 -9.89
N SER A 113 14.64 15.54 -8.80
CA SER A 113 15.04 15.00 -7.50
C SER A 113 14.94 13.47 -7.42
N PHE A 114 14.18 12.86 -8.32
CA PHE A 114 13.88 11.42 -8.31
C PHE A 114 14.54 10.64 -9.44
N LEU A 115 14.81 11.24 -10.58
CA LEU A 115 15.45 10.57 -11.71
C LEU A 115 16.90 11.05 -11.88
N SER A 116 17.78 10.12 -12.25
CA SER A 116 19.11 10.47 -12.76
C SER A 116 19.03 10.62 -14.27
N SER A 117 19.64 11.68 -14.82
CA SER A 117 19.80 11.84 -16.26
C SER A 117 20.79 10.84 -16.86
N GLU A 118 21.71 10.32 -16.04
CA GLU A 118 22.68 9.31 -16.45
C GLU A 118 21.99 7.95 -16.68
N ILE A 119 22.21 7.37 -17.85
CA ILE A 119 21.81 5.99 -18.17
C ILE A 119 22.96 5.07 -17.79
N LEU A 120 22.71 4.16 -16.86
CA LEU A 120 23.70 3.23 -16.37
C LEU A 120 23.89 2.08 -17.34
N THR A 121 25.14 1.72 -17.63
CA THR A 121 25.47 0.49 -18.35
C THR A 121 25.14 -0.73 -17.48
N ASN A 122 24.38 -1.69 -18.02
CA ASN A 122 24.11 -2.94 -17.33
C ASN A 122 25.38 -3.80 -17.27
N LYS A 123 25.89 -4.04 -16.06
CA LYS A 123 27.04 -4.93 -15.80
C LYS A 123 26.62 -6.34 -15.35
N ASN A 124 25.33 -6.58 -15.14
CA ASN A 124 24.83 -7.87 -14.69
C ASN A 124 24.45 -8.74 -15.91
N THR A 125 25.28 -9.73 -16.22
CA THR A 125 25.09 -10.62 -17.39
C THR A 125 23.83 -11.49 -17.29
N SER A 126 23.27 -11.66 -16.10
CA SER A 126 22.02 -12.38 -15.90
C SER A 126 20.77 -11.51 -16.12
N VAL A 127 20.93 -10.21 -16.40
CA VAL A 127 19.82 -9.26 -16.63
C VAL A 127 19.80 -8.84 -18.11
N ALA A 128 18.65 -8.97 -18.75
CA ALA A 128 18.43 -8.55 -20.13
C ALA A 128 18.13 -7.04 -20.21
N ALA A 129 19.18 -6.21 -20.26
CA ALA A 129 19.08 -4.76 -20.38
C ALA A 129 20.15 -4.18 -21.33
N PRO A 130 20.09 -4.48 -22.63
CA PRO A 130 21.14 -4.11 -23.59
C PRO A 130 21.23 -2.59 -23.82
N LEU A 131 20.15 -1.85 -23.62
CA LEU A 131 20.10 -0.39 -23.78
C LEU A 131 20.28 0.37 -22.46
N GLY A 132 20.74 -0.33 -21.40
CA GLY A 132 21.05 0.30 -20.11
C GLY A 132 19.84 0.46 -19.20
N LEU A 133 20.11 1.15 -18.11
CA LEU A 133 19.22 1.26 -16.95
C LEU A 133 19.06 2.73 -16.55
N GLY A 134 17.81 3.19 -16.46
CA GLY A 134 17.51 4.46 -15.82
C GLY A 134 17.49 4.28 -14.29
N ASN A 135 18.14 5.19 -13.55
CA ASN A 135 18.23 5.12 -12.09
C ASN A 135 17.24 6.05 -11.40
N VAL A 136 16.40 5.49 -10.51
CA VAL A 136 15.50 6.24 -9.63
C VAL A 136 16.18 6.45 -8.28
N LYS A 137 16.34 7.72 -7.91
CA LYS A 137 16.88 8.14 -6.61
C LYS A 137 15.82 8.05 -5.52
N GLY A 138 16.22 7.79 -4.29
CA GLY A 138 15.31 7.77 -3.13
C GLY A 138 14.31 6.60 -3.12
N GLY A 139 14.62 5.52 -3.83
CA GLY A 139 13.87 4.28 -3.72
C GLY A 139 14.07 3.63 -2.36
N VAL A 140 12.98 3.14 -1.75
CA VAL A 140 13.01 2.47 -0.46
C VAL A 140 12.25 1.16 -0.54
N LEU A 141 12.83 0.12 0.00
CA LEU A 141 12.17 -1.17 0.20
C LEU A 141 11.70 -1.26 1.66
N MET A 142 10.42 -1.44 1.84
CA MET A 142 9.81 -1.81 3.11
C MET A 142 9.66 -3.33 3.17
N HIS A 143 9.71 -3.91 4.36
CA HIS A 143 9.35 -5.29 4.63
C HIS A 143 7.94 -5.37 5.25
N PRO A 144 6.84 -5.46 4.43
CA PRO A 144 5.47 -5.32 4.94
C PRO A 144 5.09 -6.39 5.96
N GLU A 145 5.51 -7.65 5.73
CA GLU A 145 5.25 -8.76 6.65
C GLU A 145 5.93 -8.55 8.01
N LYS A 146 7.20 -8.08 8.00
CA LYS A 146 7.92 -7.77 9.25
C LYS A 146 7.22 -6.66 10.02
N LEU A 147 6.79 -5.60 9.33
CA LEU A 147 6.04 -4.50 9.94
C LEU A 147 4.74 -5.00 10.57
N ILE A 148 3.90 -5.69 9.79
CA ILE A 148 2.60 -6.18 10.25
C ILE A 148 2.76 -7.10 11.45
N ASN A 149 3.68 -8.08 11.39
CA ASN A 149 3.87 -9.05 12.46
C ASN A 149 4.41 -8.41 13.74
N ALA A 150 5.45 -7.58 13.62
CA ALA A 150 6.05 -6.93 14.79
C ALA A 150 5.07 -5.96 15.47
N PHE A 151 4.36 -5.13 14.68
CA PHE A 151 3.42 -4.18 15.25
C PHE A 151 2.16 -4.86 15.78
N ARG A 152 1.72 -5.96 15.16
CA ARG A 152 0.64 -6.81 15.69
C ARG A 152 0.98 -7.35 17.07
N ASN A 153 2.19 -7.89 17.26
CA ASN A 153 2.64 -8.39 18.54
C ASN A 153 2.73 -7.28 19.58
N PHE A 154 3.23 -6.11 19.21
CA PHE A 154 3.28 -4.93 20.08
C PHE A 154 1.88 -4.50 20.54
N LEU A 155 0.90 -4.43 19.66
CA LEU A 155 -0.49 -4.05 19.99
C LEU A 155 -1.20 -5.13 20.81
N LYS A 156 -0.90 -6.42 20.59
CA LYS A 156 -1.41 -7.52 21.42
C LYS A 156 -0.87 -7.43 22.84
N ALA A 157 0.42 -7.22 23.03
CA ALA A 157 1.05 -7.07 24.33
C ALA A 157 0.48 -5.87 25.12
N SER A 158 0.04 -4.83 24.42
CA SER A 158 -0.61 -3.65 24.99
C SER A 158 -2.13 -3.81 25.21
N ASN A 159 -2.70 -4.99 24.96
CA ASN A 159 -4.15 -5.23 25.02
C ASN A 159 -4.99 -4.26 24.17
N ILE A 160 -4.46 -3.80 23.04
CA ILE A 160 -5.14 -2.89 22.11
C ILE A 160 -5.80 -3.66 20.97
N LEU A 161 -5.14 -4.69 20.45
CA LEU A 161 -5.62 -5.49 19.33
C LEU A 161 -6.60 -6.57 19.83
N ILE A 162 -7.75 -6.62 19.19
CA ILE A 162 -8.76 -7.67 19.32
C ILE A 162 -8.69 -8.51 18.03
N SER A 163 -8.31 -9.79 18.19
CA SER A 163 -8.14 -10.70 17.04
C SER A 163 -9.44 -11.43 16.73
N GLU A 164 -10.33 -10.79 15.99
CA GLU A 164 -11.62 -11.37 15.58
C GLU A 164 -12.11 -10.75 14.25
N ASN A 165 -13.10 -11.39 13.62
CA ASN A 165 -13.87 -10.75 12.55
C ASN A 165 -14.74 -9.64 13.15
N PHE A 166 -14.75 -8.48 12.51
CA PHE A 166 -15.70 -7.43 12.86
C PHE A 166 -17.09 -7.79 12.30
N GLU A 167 -18.06 -7.87 13.18
CA GLU A 167 -19.46 -8.19 12.87
C GLU A 167 -20.25 -6.88 12.77
N HIS A 168 -20.49 -6.42 11.54
CA HIS A 168 -21.12 -5.10 11.29
C HIS A 168 -22.50 -4.97 11.94
N ASP A 169 -23.25 -6.07 12.04
CA ASP A 169 -24.60 -6.10 12.63
C ASP A 169 -24.60 -5.88 14.16
N LEU A 170 -23.46 -6.10 14.82
CA LEU A 170 -23.30 -5.83 16.25
C LEU A 170 -22.93 -4.38 16.56
N LEU A 171 -22.62 -3.55 15.52
CA LEU A 171 -22.32 -2.13 15.70
C LEU A 171 -23.60 -1.34 15.97
N LYS A 172 -23.69 -0.75 17.15
CA LYS A 172 -24.78 0.17 17.52
C LYS A 172 -24.27 1.60 17.43
N ILE A 173 -25.10 2.48 16.86
CA ILE A 173 -24.82 3.91 16.76
C ILE A 173 -25.81 4.62 17.70
N SER A 174 -25.25 5.30 18.71
CA SER A 174 -26.03 6.00 19.75
C SER A 174 -25.62 7.46 19.79
N GLY A 175 -26.36 8.31 19.07
CA GLY A 175 -26.06 9.74 18.97
C GLY A 175 -24.65 9.99 18.39
N ASN A 176 -23.74 10.49 19.22
CA ASN A 176 -22.38 10.86 18.84
C ASN A 176 -21.31 9.83 19.24
N HIS A 177 -21.70 8.60 19.58
CA HIS A 177 -20.78 7.51 19.89
C HIS A 177 -21.23 6.18 19.25
N VAL A 178 -20.36 5.21 19.24
CA VAL A 178 -20.63 3.84 18.76
C VAL A 178 -20.38 2.85 19.88
N GLU A 179 -21.11 1.73 19.82
CA GLU A 179 -20.93 0.60 20.72
C GLU A 179 -20.73 -0.68 19.90
N TYR A 180 -19.71 -1.42 20.26
CA TYR A 180 -19.43 -2.72 19.67
C TYR A 180 -19.04 -3.70 20.79
N LYS A 181 -19.87 -4.72 21.01
CA LYS A 181 -19.72 -5.70 22.09
C LYS A 181 -19.58 -4.97 23.46
N ASP A 182 -18.43 -5.12 24.10
CA ASP A 182 -18.12 -4.51 25.40
C ASP A 182 -17.37 -3.16 25.30
N VAL A 183 -17.16 -2.64 24.08
CA VAL A 183 -16.44 -1.39 23.80
C VAL A 183 -17.38 -0.28 23.37
N SER A 184 -17.26 0.90 23.99
CA SER A 184 -17.90 2.14 23.54
C SER A 184 -16.83 3.13 23.08
N ALA A 185 -17.02 3.75 21.91
CA ALA A 185 -16.06 4.71 21.35
C ALA A 185 -16.73 5.97 20.81
N LYS A 186 -16.00 7.09 20.84
CA LYS A 186 -16.45 8.35 20.22
C LYS A 186 -16.51 8.25 18.69
N HIS A 187 -15.61 7.48 18.11
CA HIS A 187 -15.46 7.36 16.65
C HIS A 187 -15.12 5.92 16.26
N ILE A 188 -15.60 5.50 15.08
CA ILE A 188 -15.13 4.29 14.42
C ILE A 188 -14.53 4.64 13.06
N ILE A 189 -13.38 4.02 12.74
CA ILE A 189 -12.67 4.22 11.46
C ILE A 189 -12.52 2.87 10.77
N PHE A 190 -13.13 2.71 9.61
CA PHE A 190 -13.03 1.50 8.80
C PHE A 190 -11.84 1.57 7.84
N CYS A 191 -10.93 0.57 7.95
CA CYS A 191 -9.69 0.43 7.19
C CYS A 191 -9.59 -0.93 6.52
N GLU A 192 -10.70 -1.49 6.06
CA GLU A 192 -10.89 -2.90 5.69
C GLU A 192 -10.30 -3.28 4.32
N GLY A 193 -9.63 -2.32 3.64
CA GLY A 193 -9.05 -2.59 2.32
C GLY A 193 -10.11 -3.03 1.32
N ALA A 194 -9.88 -4.15 0.62
CA ALA A 194 -10.83 -4.64 -0.38
C ALA A 194 -12.15 -5.16 0.22
N SER A 195 -12.14 -5.62 1.48
CA SER A 195 -13.34 -6.12 2.16
C SER A 195 -14.36 -5.03 2.49
N ILE A 196 -14.02 -3.75 2.27
CA ILE A 196 -14.95 -2.62 2.45
C ILE A 196 -16.24 -2.75 1.62
N VAL A 197 -16.20 -3.52 0.53
CA VAL A 197 -17.37 -3.75 -0.34
C VAL A 197 -18.51 -4.48 0.38
N ASP A 198 -18.17 -5.26 1.42
CA ASP A 198 -19.12 -6.00 2.24
C ASP A 198 -19.59 -5.20 3.46
N ASN A 199 -19.07 -3.99 3.68
CA ASN A 199 -19.42 -3.14 4.80
C ASN A 199 -20.73 -2.37 4.53
N PRO A 200 -21.82 -2.61 5.29
CA PRO A 200 -23.12 -1.98 5.06
C PRO A 200 -23.12 -0.47 5.33
N PHE A 201 -22.11 0.04 6.05
CA PHE A 201 -21.93 1.48 6.30
C PHE A 201 -21.13 2.18 5.19
N PHE A 202 -20.59 1.43 4.22
CA PHE A 202 -19.85 2.02 3.12
C PHE A 202 -20.80 2.50 2.02
N PRO A 203 -20.99 3.81 1.82
CA PRO A 203 -22.08 4.33 1.00
C PRO A 203 -21.91 4.08 -0.51
N LEU A 204 -20.72 3.66 -0.94
CA LEU A 204 -20.38 3.45 -2.35
C LEU A 204 -20.55 2.00 -2.81
N SER A 205 -20.92 1.09 -1.89
CA SER A 205 -21.22 -0.31 -2.20
C SER A 205 -22.67 -0.54 -2.68
N VAL A 206 -23.60 0.36 -2.35
CA VAL A 206 -25.05 0.12 -2.39
C VAL A 206 -25.77 0.86 -3.52
N SER A 207 -25.09 1.58 -4.41
CA SER A 207 -25.77 2.37 -5.45
C SER A 207 -25.91 1.62 -6.78
N PRO A 208 -27.09 1.09 -7.12
CA PRO A 208 -27.29 0.29 -8.35
C PRO A 208 -27.07 1.06 -9.66
N ASN A 209 -27.19 2.38 -9.64
CA ASN A 209 -27.19 3.24 -10.84
C ASN A 209 -25.96 4.15 -10.96
N ARG A 210 -24.93 3.94 -10.13
CA ARG A 210 -23.70 4.72 -10.24
C ARG A 210 -22.58 3.82 -10.77
N ASP A 211 -21.75 4.37 -11.65
CA ASP A 211 -20.49 3.75 -12.03
C ASP A 211 -19.77 3.19 -10.80
N LYS A 212 -19.21 2.00 -10.91
CA LYS A 212 -18.40 1.40 -9.83
C LYS A 212 -17.31 2.38 -9.40
N VAL A 213 -17.46 2.96 -8.22
CA VAL A 213 -16.46 3.87 -7.64
C VAL A 213 -15.29 3.08 -7.09
N PHE A 214 -15.58 1.95 -6.42
CA PHE A 214 -14.57 1.08 -5.83
C PHE A 214 -14.33 -0.11 -6.74
N VAL A 215 -13.08 -0.29 -7.15
CA VAL A 215 -12.66 -1.32 -8.11
C VAL A 215 -11.56 -2.15 -7.46
N GLY A 216 -11.86 -3.39 -7.13
CA GLY A 216 -10.84 -4.34 -6.66
C GLY A 216 -9.82 -4.59 -7.77
N ASN A 217 -8.56 -4.67 -7.40
CA ASN A 217 -7.50 -4.96 -8.33
C ASN A 217 -6.60 -6.06 -7.80
N LYS A 218 -6.91 -7.29 -8.17
CA LYS A 218 -6.11 -8.44 -7.76
C LYS A 218 -4.71 -8.36 -8.37
N GLY A 219 -3.72 -8.61 -7.55
CA GLY A 219 -2.33 -8.68 -7.99
C GLY A 219 -1.63 -9.84 -7.33
N GLU A 220 -0.93 -10.60 -8.14
CA GLU A 220 -0.19 -11.76 -7.69
C GLU A 220 1.31 -11.57 -7.93
N TYR A 221 2.10 -12.09 -7.01
CA TYR A 221 3.55 -12.13 -7.12
C TYR A 221 4.04 -13.57 -7.03
N VAL A 222 5.09 -13.86 -7.79
CA VAL A 222 5.84 -15.11 -7.67
C VAL A 222 7.11 -14.84 -6.88
N ILE A 223 7.43 -15.72 -5.93
CA ILE A 223 8.70 -15.75 -5.22
C ILE A 223 9.56 -16.84 -5.86
N PHE A 224 10.78 -16.50 -6.23
CA PHE A 224 11.70 -17.42 -6.90
C PHE A 224 13.10 -17.33 -6.33
N LYS A 225 13.86 -18.42 -6.45
CA LYS A 225 15.26 -18.53 -6.06
C LYS A 225 16.13 -18.51 -7.32
N ALA A 226 17.15 -17.66 -7.35
CA ALA A 226 18.06 -17.54 -8.50
C ALA A 226 19.47 -17.14 -8.02
N PRO A 227 20.32 -18.10 -7.64
CA PRO A 227 21.65 -17.80 -7.06
C PRO A 227 22.60 -17.07 -8.02
N LYS A 228 22.42 -17.25 -9.34
CA LYS A 228 23.25 -16.58 -10.37
C LYS A 228 22.78 -15.17 -10.69
N LEU A 229 21.58 -14.76 -10.28
CA LEU A 229 21.03 -13.44 -10.63
C LEU A 229 21.78 -12.27 -9.97
N LYS A 230 22.26 -12.47 -8.72
CA LYS A 230 23.06 -11.49 -7.97
C LYS A 230 22.56 -10.03 -8.03
N LEU A 231 21.23 -9.86 -8.01
CA LEU A 231 20.58 -8.56 -8.11
C LEU A 231 20.36 -7.96 -6.71
N ASN A 232 20.95 -6.79 -6.45
CA ASN A 232 20.84 -6.08 -5.18
C ASN A 232 19.93 -4.84 -5.26
N SER A 233 19.50 -4.47 -6.45
CA SER A 233 18.58 -3.36 -6.71
C SER A 233 17.19 -3.89 -7.10
N ILE A 234 16.17 -3.03 -6.97
CA ILE A 234 14.87 -3.31 -7.56
C ILE A 234 14.98 -3.07 -9.07
N LEU A 235 14.57 -4.05 -9.86
CA LEU A 235 14.62 -3.97 -11.31
C LEU A 235 13.21 -3.84 -11.90
N LYS A 236 12.93 -2.76 -12.61
CA LYS A 236 11.65 -2.52 -13.28
C LYS A 236 11.80 -2.67 -14.79
N GLY A 237 11.22 -3.72 -15.32
CA GLY A 237 10.99 -3.98 -16.74
C GLY A 237 9.50 -4.24 -17.02
N PRO A 238 9.14 -5.27 -17.81
CA PRO A 238 7.76 -5.73 -17.98
C PRO A 238 7.08 -6.05 -16.65
N MET A 239 7.84 -6.62 -15.72
CA MET A 239 7.48 -6.80 -14.31
C MET A 239 8.45 -6.02 -13.40
N MET A 240 8.28 -6.13 -12.09
CA MET A 240 9.23 -5.62 -11.11
C MET A 240 9.85 -6.81 -10.38
N ILE A 241 11.17 -6.91 -10.37
CA ILE A 241 11.92 -7.89 -9.58
C ILE A 241 12.45 -7.18 -8.34
N ILE A 242 12.20 -7.75 -7.17
CA ILE A 242 12.51 -7.20 -5.85
C ILE A 242 13.38 -8.20 -5.11
N PRO A 243 14.59 -7.84 -4.69
CA PRO A 243 15.45 -8.72 -3.91
C PRO A 243 14.91 -8.88 -2.48
N LEU A 244 14.78 -10.12 -2.01
CA LEU A 244 14.36 -10.46 -0.65
C LEU A 244 15.55 -10.86 0.25
N GLY A 245 16.72 -11.07 -0.33
CA GLY A 245 17.91 -11.64 0.33
C GLY A 245 18.02 -13.17 0.13
N ASN A 246 19.20 -13.72 0.44
CA ASN A 246 19.48 -15.16 0.34
C ASN A 246 19.12 -15.78 -1.03
N ASP A 247 19.45 -15.06 -2.12
CA ASP A 247 19.14 -15.43 -3.50
C ASP A 247 17.62 -15.59 -3.81
N LEU A 248 16.77 -15.10 -2.92
CA LEU A 248 15.33 -15.04 -3.10
C LEU A 248 14.91 -13.69 -3.68
N TYR A 249 13.97 -13.75 -4.59
CA TYR A 249 13.41 -12.59 -5.29
C TYR A 249 11.89 -12.70 -5.38
N LYS A 250 11.21 -11.56 -5.37
CA LYS A 250 9.77 -11.45 -5.62
C LYS A 250 9.55 -10.77 -6.96
N VAL A 251 8.77 -11.35 -7.85
CA VAL A 251 8.48 -10.77 -9.17
C VAL A 251 6.98 -10.60 -9.37
N GLY A 252 6.60 -9.45 -9.93
CA GLY A 252 5.19 -9.12 -10.21
C GLY A 252 4.96 -7.64 -10.44
N ALA A 253 3.68 -7.25 -10.36
CA ALA A 253 2.53 -8.09 -10.09
C ALA A 253 1.65 -8.25 -11.33
N SER A 254 0.84 -9.30 -11.34
CA SER A 254 -0.30 -9.39 -12.25
C SER A 254 -1.33 -8.29 -11.99
N TYR A 255 -2.30 -8.12 -12.88
CA TYR A 255 -3.27 -7.05 -12.78
C TYR A 255 -4.67 -7.51 -13.19
N GLY A 256 -5.43 -8.06 -12.25
CA GLY A 256 -6.84 -8.45 -12.43
C GLY A 256 -7.77 -7.29 -12.05
N ARG A 257 -8.28 -6.57 -13.06
CA ARG A 257 -9.20 -5.45 -12.81
C ARG A 257 -10.57 -5.96 -12.40
N ASP A 258 -11.16 -5.34 -11.38
CA ASP A 258 -12.47 -5.68 -10.81
C ASP A 258 -12.56 -7.14 -10.33
N ASP A 259 -11.43 -7.68 -9.92
CA ASP A 259 -11.29 -9.04 -9.42
C ASP A 259 -11.12 -9.02 -7.90
N PHE A 260 -12.10 -9.56 -7.21
CA PHE A 260 -12.14 -9.72 -5.74
C PHE A 260 -11.92 -11.18 -5.31
N SER A 261 -11.57 -12.07 -6.24
CA SER A 261 -11.32 -13.47 -5.93
C SER A 261 -10.08 -13.63 -5.03
N LYS A 262 -10.18 -14.49 -4.04
CA LYS A 262 -9.08 -14.80 -3.12
C LYS A 262 -8.19 -15.90 -3.70
N GLY A 263 -6.96 -15.99 -3.17
CA GLY A 263 -6.00 -17.01 -3.56
C GLY A 263 -5.23 -16.67 -4.84
N THR A 264 -4.28 -17.53 -5.16
CA THR A 264 -3.41 -17.42 -6.34
C THR A 264 -3.97 -18.24 -7.51
N THR A 265 -3.59 -17.88 -8.74
CA THR A 265 -4.05 -18.56 -9.96
C THR A 265 -2.89 -19.08 -10.80
N LYS A 266 -3.11 -20.17 -11.53
CA LYS A 266 -2.12 -20.75 -12.45
C LYS A 266 -1.82 -19.78 -13.58
N ASP A 267 -2.84 -19.15 -14.15
CA ASP A 267 -2.70 -18.22 -15.27
C ASP A 267 -1.81 -17.00 -14.91
N ALA A 268 -2.01 -16.42 -13.74
CA ALA A 268 -1.17 -15.32 -13.27
C ALA A 268 0.28 -15.78 -13.05
N ARG A 269 0.49 -17.01 -12.55
CA ARG A 269 1.83 -17.58 -12.40
C ARG A 269 2.52 -17.73 -13.75
N GLU A 270 1.84 -18.28 -14.75
CA GLU A 270 2.37 -18.48 -16.10
C GLU A 270 2.69 -17.14 -16.77
N GLU A 271 1.80 -16.15 -16.66
CA GLU A 271 2.04 -14.79 -17.13
C GLU A 271 3.29 -14.18 -16.52
N ILE A 272 3.41 -14.23 -15.17
CA ILE A 272 4.53 -13.65 -14.45
C ILE A 272 5.84 -14.35 -14.82
N VAL A 273 5.85 -15.67 -14.84
CA VAL A 273 7.04 -16.48 -15.22
C VAL A 273 7.46 -16.20 -16.65
N SER A 274 6.52 -16.12 -17.59
CA SER A 274 6.81 -15.77 -18.99
C SER A 274 7.48 -14.41 -19.12
N LYS A 275 7.00 -13.41 -18.35
CA LYS A 275 7.60 -12.08 -18.34
C LYS A 275 8.96 -12.06 -17.64
N LEU A 276 9.14 -12.86 -16.57
CA LEU A 276 10.42 -13.01 -15.88
C LEU A 276 11.50 -13.56 -16.81
N LYS A 277 11.20 -14.62 -17.59
CA LYS A 277 12.13 -15.22 -18.57
C LYS A 277 12.63 -14.23 -19.64
N ARG A 278 11.90 -13.14 -19.88
CA ARG A 278 12.34 -12.07 -20.78
C ARG A 278 13.22 -11.01 -20.10
N MET A 279 13.29 -11.04 -18.77
CA MET A 279 14.06 -10.07 -17.98
C MET A 279 15.39 -10.61 -17.50
N ILE A 280 15.50 -11.96 -17.33
CA ILE A 280 16.71 -12.62 -16.82
C ILE A 280 17.08 -13.82 -17.71
N SER A 281 18.38 -14.09 -17.80
CA SER A 281 18.95 -15.19 -18.59
C SER A 281 19.45 -16.36 -17.74
N CYS A 282 19.51 -16.21 -16.42
CA CYS A 282 19.95 -17.30 -15.53
C CYS A 282 18.79 -18.22 -15.11
N ASP A 283 19.13 -19.42 -14.70
CA ASP A 283 18.19 -20.38 -14.14
C ASP A 283 17.56 -19.89 -12.84
N PHE A 284 16.32 -20.29 -12.60
CA PHE A 284 15.60 -20.00 -11.38
C PHE A 284 14.58 -21.10 -11.06
N GLU A 285 14.23 -21.18 -9.79
CA GLU A 285 13.20 -22.06 -9.25
C GLU A 285 12.07 -21.21 -8.61
N VAL A 286 10.81 -21.50 -8.95
CA VAL A 286 9.65 -20.88 -8.29
C VAL A 286 9.38 -21.58 -6.98
N VAL A 287 9.47 -20.82 -5.87
CA VAL A 287 9.31 -21.37 -4.52
C VAL A 287 7.96 -21.05 -3.87
N ASN A 288 7.31 -19.94 -4.26
CA ASN A 288 6.01 -19.56 -3.71
C ASN A 288 5.26 -18.59 -4.63
N GLN A 289 3.98 -18.39 -4.34
CA GLN A 289 3.11 -17.41 -5.00
C GLN A 289 2.20 -16.77 -3.95
N VAL A 290 2.03 -15.46 -4.00
CA VAL A 290 1.17 -14.70 -3.07
C VAL A 290 0.25 -13.77 -3.84
N SER A 291 -0.93 -13.49 -3.28
CA SER A 291 -1.93 -12.62 -3.90
C SER A 291 -2.50 -11.61 -2.93
N GLY A 292 -2.99 -10.50 -3.44
CA GLY A 292 -3.71 -9.51 -2.66
C GLY A 292 -4.56 -8.62 -3.55
N ILE A 293 -5.69 -8.15 -3.00
CA ILE A 293 -6.62 -7.30 -3.72
C ILE A 293 -6.38 -5.84 -3.32
N ARG A 294 -5.89 -5.04 -4.25
CA ARG A 294 -5.65 -3.62 -4.03
C ARG A 294 -6.98 -2.88 -3.98
N PRO A 295 -7.26 -2.14 -2.90
CA PRO A 295 -8.46 -1.31 -2.80
C PRO A 295 -8.31 -0.08 -3.70
N THR A 296 -8.74 -0.18 -4.93
CA THR A 296 -8.56 0.88 -5.94
C THR A 296 -9.87 1.64 -6.15
N VAL A 297 -9.77 2.95 -6.31
CA VAL A 297 -10.89 3.83 -6.66
C VAL A 297 -10.79 4.23 -8.13
N LYS A 298 -11.91 4.48 -8.80
CA LYS A 298 -11.95 4.76 -10.25
C LYS A 298 -11.06 5.95 -10.66
N ASP A 299 -10.96 6.97 -9.82
CA ASP A 299 -10.11 8.14 -10.01
C ASP A 299 -8.67 7.96 -9.46
N ARG A 300 -8.36 6.79 -8.89
CA ARG A 300 -7.07 6.43 -8.29
C ARG A 300 -6.63 7.33 -7.13
N LYS A 301 -7.59 8.00 -6.49
CA LYS A 301 -7.36 8.79 -5.28
C LYS A 301 -7.96 8.06 -4.06
N PRO A 302 -7.37 8.18 -2.88
CA PRO A 302 -7.90 7.56 -1.66
C PRO A 302 -9.30 8.04 -1.28
N LEU A 303 -9.92 7.31 -0.35
CA LEU A 303 -11.22 7.66 0.25
C LEU A 303 -11.01 7.92 1.73
N LEU A 304 -11.16 9.18 2.15
CA LEU A 304 -11.04 9.61 3.53
C LEU A 304 -12.30 10.36 3.97
N GLY A 305 -12.62 10.23 5.25
CA GLY A 305 -13.57 11.12 5.89
C GLY A 305 -14.87 10.47 6.34
N LYS A 306 -15.84 11.31 6.60
CA LYS A 306 -17.13 11.03 7.21
C LYS A 306 -18.23 11.20 6.15
N PRO A 307 -18.85 10.10 5.68
CA PRO A 307 -19.89 10.19 4.65
C PRO A 307 -21.27 10.61 5.21
N PHE A 308 -21.49 10.46 6.52
CA PHE A 308 -22.75 10.73 7.18
C PHE A 308 -22.57 11.80 8.25
N GLU A 309 -23.21 12.96 8.11
CA GLU A 309 -23.03 14.08 9.04
C GLU A 309 -23.33 13.72 10.50
N ASN A 310 -24.38 12.95 10.74
CA ASN A 310 -24.90 12.63 12.06
C ASN A 310 -24.40 11.28 12.63
N LYS A 311 -23.42 10.62 12.01
CA LYS A 311 -22.87 9.35 12.49
C LYS A 311 -21.36 9.47 12.70
N PRO A 312 -20.81 8.99 13.84
CA PRO A 312 -19.38 9.07 14.10
C PRO A 312 -18.58 7.97 13.38
N ILE A 313 -18.90 7.73 12.10
CA ILE A 313 -18.33 6.71 11.24
C ILE A 313 -17.42 7.36 10.20
N TYR A 314 -16.17 6.89 10.15
CA TYR A 314 -15.14 7.39 9.24
C TYR A 314 -14.54 6.27 8.42
N PHE A 315 -13.97 6.65 7.28
CA PHE A 315 -13.28 5.72 6.38
C PHE A 315 -11.87 6.20 6.07
N MET A 316 -10.95 5.26 5.99
CA MET A 316 -9.62 5.43 5.41
C MET A 316 -9.35 4.23 4.50
N ASN A 317 -9.65 4.39 3.22
CA ASN A 317 -9.58 3.29 2.25
C ASN A 317 -9.19 3.80 0.85
N GLY A 318 -9.23 2.92 -0.16
CA GLY A 318 -8.95 3.29 -1.54
C GLY A 318 -7.47 3.57 -1.84
N LEU A 319 -6.55 3.05 -1.04
CA LEU A 319 -5.11 3.35 -1.14
C LEU A 319 -4.43 2.74 -2.39
N GLY A 320 -5.11 1.86 -3.11
CA GLY A 320 -4.66 1.29 -4.37
C GLY A 320 -3.27 0.65 -4.31
N THR A 321 -2.41 0.99 -5.26
CA THR A 321 -1.05 0.43 -5.37
C THR A 321 0.03 1.19 -4.59
N ARG A 322 -0.32 2.31 -3.94
CA ARG A 322 0.64 3.22 -3.30
C ARG A 322 0.37 3.44 -1.81
N GLY A 323 -0.39 2.55 -1.20
CA GLY A 323 -0.77 2.66 0.21
C GLY A 323 0.41 2.89 1.14
N LEU A 324 1.54 2.21 0.92
CA LEU A 324 2.73 2.34 1.75
C LEU A 324 3.28 3.78 1.82
N SER A 325 3.31 4.49 0.70
CA SER A 325 3.78 5.88 0.69
C SER A 325 2.73 6.89 1.16
N MET A 326 1.45 6.61 0.90
CA MET A 326 0.36 7.56 1.18
C MET A 326 -0.17 7.48 2.61
N ALA A 327 -0.28 6.28 3.17
CA ALA A 327 -1.00 6.05 4.44
C ALA A 327 -0.51 6.91 5.61
N PRO A 328 0.80 7.17 5.82
CA PRO A 328 1.25 8.03 6.91
C PRO A 328 0.70 9.44 6.88
N LEU A 329 0.66 10.11 5.73
CA LEU A 329 0.12 11.47 5.62
C LEU A 329 -1.42 11.47 5.62
N LEU A 330 -2.03 10.47 4.97
CA LEU A 330 -3.50 10.34 4.95
C LEU A 330 -4.08 10.10 6.35
N SER A 331 -3.41 9.30 7.19
CA SER A 331 -3.82 9.09 8.58
C SER A 331 -3.73 10.37 9.40
N GLU A 332 -2.74 11.23 9.13
CA GLU A 332 -2.62 12.55 9.75
C GLU A 332 -3.79 13.45 9.35
N TRP A 333 -4.05 13.57 8.06
CA TRP A 333 -5.16 14.39 7.56
C TRP A 333 -6.50 13.96 8.13
N LEU A 334 -6.76 12.65 8.19
CA LEU A 334 -8.01 12.14 8.75
C LEU A 334 -8.14 12.47 10.24
N LEU A 335 -7.11 12.21 11.04
CA LEU A 335 -7.17 12.49 12.48
C LEU A 335 -7.23 13.99 12.79
N ASP A 336 -6.59 14.83 11.99
CA ASP A 336 -6.71 16.29 12.11
C ASP A 336 -8.12 16.76 11.76
N SER A 337 -8.74 16.16 10.74
CA SER A 337 -10.13 16.45 10.38
C SER A 337 -11.10 16.04 11.50
N ILE A 338 -10.88 14.89 12.14
CA ILE A 338 -11.73 14.43 13.25
C ILE A 338 -11.54 15.31 14.48
N ALA A 339 -10.29 15.62 14.85
CA ALA A 339 -9.98 16.28 16.14
C ALA A 339 -10.16 17.81 16.10
N ALA A 340 -9.89 18.44 14.96
CA ALA A 340 -9.84 19.89 14.82
C ALA A 340 -10.74 20.45 13.71
N GLY A 341 -11.55 19.60 13.07
CA GLY A 341 -12.42 20.01 11.95
C GLY A 341 -11.66 20.50 10.71
N LYS A 342 -10.36 20.20 10.59
CA LYS A 342 -9.59 20.62 9.41
C LYS A 342 -10.19 19.99 8.14
N PRO A 343 -10.43 20.77 7.08
CA PRO A 343 -11.00 20.22 5.86
C PRO A 343 -10.03 19.24 5.22
N LEU A 344 -10.56 18.09 4.77
CA LEU A 344 -9.81 17.16 3.96
C LEU A 344 -9.60 17.73 2.55
N PRO A 345 -8.45 17.50 1.90
CA PRO A 345 -8.29 17.82 0.50
C PRO A 345 -9.43 17.22 -0.34
N ALA A 346 -10.02 18.01 -1.24
CA ALA A 346 -11.20 17.61 -2.02
C ALA A 346 -10.99 16.29 -2.79
N GLU A 347 -9.77 16.08 -3.27
CA GLU A 347 -9.38 14.89 -4.04
C GLU A 347 -9.44 13.57 -3.24
N VAL A 348 -9.36 13.61 -1.91
CA VAL A 348 -9.39 12.42 -1.06
C VAL A 348 -10.68 12.32 -0.25
N ASN A 349 -11.45 13.38 -0.16
CA ASN A 349 -12.71 13.39 0.60
C ASN A 349 -13.71 12.41 -0.03
N ILE A 350 -14.22 11.46 0.77
CA ILE A 350 -15.17 10.45 0.32
C ILE A 350 -16.44 11.08 -0.27
N ASN A 351 -16.83 12.25 0.22
CA ASN A 351 -18.05 12.97 -0.20
C ASN A 351 -18.00 13.47 -1.66
N ARG A 352 -16.82 13.46 -2.32
CA ARG A 352 -16.71 13.77 -3.75
C ARG A 352 -17.51 12.83 -4.67
N PHE A 353 -17.91 11.66 -4.15
CA PHE A 353 -18.72 10.69 -4.85
C PHE A 353 -20.17 10.61 -4.36
N LEU A 354 -20.53 11.38 -3.35
CA LEU A 354 -21.87 11.37 -2.74
C LEU A 354 -22.72 12.57 -3.15
N LYS A 355 -22.15 13.46 -3.95
CA LYS A 355 -22.85 14.65 -4.50
C LYS A 355 -23.56 14.31 -5.80
#